data_9fbe6403e558d37f767c0751ef1bb7b1
#
_entry.id   9fbe6403e558d37f767c0751ef1bb7b1
#
_cell.length_a   1.000
_cell.length_b   1.000
_cell.length_c   1.000
_cell.angle_alpha   90.00
_cell.angle_beta   90.00
_cell.angle_gamma   90.00
#
_symmetry.space_group_name_H-M   'P 1'
#
loop_
_entity.id
_entity.type
_entity.pdbx_description
1 polymer ?
#
loop_
_entity_poly.entity_id
_entity_poly.type
_entity_poly.pdbx_seq_one_letter_code
_entity_poly.pdbx_strand_id
1 'polypeptide(L)'
;FLLMSDINEPSQTVGRGTLGGNPAGVVTGETFAWWRDQVETHPDHIIVSAHHYMLKNTTVASGDWEGVKRDADGYWQSHYHGYKPQGAPIGASYLYFVDSQPDSGAFEQYLESHPGSIDLWLGGHTHTHPDDTHGGKSHVETKWGGTHFINAACLSRYHGPENVPKSRLLTFVEGSDTVRVQCYMHSDEFLPQGWYDRAERTLKLTRPFRQSNSESMVLRC
;
A
#
# COMPACT_ATOMS: atom_id res chain seq x y z
N PHE A 1 -6.90 7.35 11.39
CA PHE A 1 -5.77 7.02 10.50
C PHE A 1 -4.63 6.42 11.31
N LEU A 2 -4.20 5.22 10.94
CA LEU A 2 -3.04 4.55 11.51
C LEU A 2 -1.89 4.62 10.51
N LEU A 3 -0.94 5.53 10.73
CA LEU A 3 0.21 5.76 9.87
C LEU A 3 1.43 5.04 10.44
N MET A 4 1.98 4.12 9.67
CA MET A 4 3.18 3.37 10.04
C MET A 4 4.34 3.82 9.15
N SER A 5 5.47 4.15 9.75
CA SER A 5 6.70 4.54 9.05
C SER A 5 7.55 3.33 8.72
N ASP A 6 8.29 3.41 7.63
CA ASP A 6 9.40 2.51 7.36
C ASP A 6 10.50 2.68 8.40
N ILE A 7 11.11 1.59 8.79
CA ILE A 7 12.34 1.60 9.58
C ILE A 7 13.52 1.55 8.62
N ASN A 8 14.38 2.53 8.73
CA ASN A 8 15.62 2.62 7.96
C ASN A 8 16.81 2.20 8.82
N GLU A 9 17.05 0.90 8.89
CA GLU A 9 18.12 0.30 9.69
C GLU A 9 19.22 -0.29 8.80
N PRO A 10 20.19 0.49 8.36
CA PRO A 10 21.19 0.04 7.39
C PRO A 10 22.08 -1.10 7.89
N SER A 11 22.14 -1.33 9.18
CA SER A 11 22.92 -2.39 9.81
C SER A 11 22.16 -3.72 9.99
N GLN A 12 20.88 -3.78 9.65
CA GLN A 12 20.09 -4.99 9.81
C GLN A 12 20.52 -6.09 8.84
N THR A 13 20.51 -7.32 9.34
CA THR A 13 20.82 -8.51 8.54
C THR A 13 19.63 -9.01 7.74
N VAL A 14 18.43 -8.58 8.09
CA VAL A 14 17.17 -8.88 7.38
C VAL A 14 16.80 -7.69 6.52
N GLY A 15 16.24 -7.95 5.35
CA GLY A 15 15.90 -6.91 4.40
C GLY A 15 17.13 -6.40 3.62
N ARG A 16 17.03 -5.22 3.05
CA ARG A 16 18.09 -4.64 2.20
C ARG A 16 19.16 -3.87 2.96
N GLY A 17 19.01 -3.76 4.27
CA GLY A 17 19.87 -2.91 5.09
C GLY A 17 21.35 -3.28 5.10
N THR A 18 21.68 -4.57 4.98
CA THR A 18 23.07 -5.07 4.98
C THR A 18 23.93 -4.58 3.83
N LEU A 19 23.37 -3.98 2.81
CA LEU A 19 24.07 -3.61 1.60
C LEU A 19 24.00 -2.11 1.31
N GLY A 20 23.73 -1.31 2.34
CA GLY A 20 23.56 0.14 2.19
C GLY A 20 22.34 0.49 1.33
N GLY A 21 21.53 -0.52 1.01
CA GLY A 21 20.26 -0.33 0.34
C GLY A 21 19.25 0.25 1.31
N ASN A 22 18.31 0.93 0.78
CA ASN A 22 17.17 1.42 1.51
C ASN A 22 16.32 0.22 1.98
N PRO A 23 16.21 -0.09 3.28
CA PRO A 23 15.40 -1.18 3.80
C PRO A 23 13.92 -0.79 3.85
N ALA A 24 13.42 -0.24 2.78
CA ALA A 24 12.03 0.11 2.67
C ALA A 24 11.11 -1.13 2.83
N GLY A 25 9.92 -0.94 3.35
CA GLY A 25 8.93 -2.00 3.57
C GLY A 25 8.98 -2.65 4.95
N VAL A 26 9.73 -2.11 5.86
CA VAL A 26 10.06 -2.74 7.15
C VAL A 26 9.26 -2.14 8.29
N VAL A 27 8.68 -3.04 9.11
CA VAL A 27 8.11 -2.72 10.42
C VAL A 27 8.72 -3.66 11.48
N THR A 28 8.42 -3.40 12.75
CA THR A 28 8.76 -4.29 13.86
C THR A 28 7.53 -5.00 14.41
N GLY A 29 7.76 -6.05 15.20
CA GLY A 29 6.71 -6.69 16.00
C GLY A 29 6.03 -5.72 16.96
N GLU A 30 6.76 -4.72 17.50
CA GLU A 30 6.20 -3.66 18.32
C GLU A 30 5.25 -2.76 17.54
N THR A 31 5.61 -2.37 16.31
CA THR A 31 4.72 -1.61 15.43
C THR A 31 3.43 -2.37 15.12
N PHE A 32 3.53 -3.68 14.87
CA PHE A 32 2.35 -4.53 14.67
C PHE A 32 1.49 -4.63 15.93
N ALA A 33 2.10 -4.80 17.11
CA ALA A 33 1.37 -4.85 18.38
C ALA A 33 0.62 -3.55 18.66
N TRP A 34 1.27 -2.40 18.42
CA TRP A 34 0.64 -1.08 18.52
C TRP A 34 -0.52 -0.95 17.53
N TRP A 35 -0.33 -1.31 16.25
CA TRP A 35 -1.36 -1.24 15.24
C TRP A 35 -2.59 -2.08 15.62
N ARG A 36 -2.36 -3.30 16.08
CA ARG A 36 -3.43 -4.20 16.53
C ARG A 36 -4.20 -3.60 17.71
N ASP A 37 -3.49 -3.08 18.70
CA ASP A 37 -4.10 -2.43 19.86
C ASP A 37 -5.00 -1.26 19.44
N GLN A 38 -4.54 -0.43 18.50
CA GLN A 38 -5.34 0.68 17.98
C GLN A 38 -6.61 0.17 17.24
N VAL A 39 -6.50 -0.88 16.48
CA VAL A 39 -7.66 -1.48 15.79
C VAL A 39 -8.66 -2.04 16.80
N GLU A 40 -8.19 -2.79 17.80
CA GLU A 40 -9.04 -3.43 18.82
C GLU A 40 -9.71 -2.42 19.77
N THR A 41 -9.06 -1.30 20.05
CA THR A 41 -9.59 -0.26 20.93
C THR A 41 -10.53 0.73 20.24
N HIS A 42 -10.62 0.69 18.91
CA HIS A 42 -11.49 1.58 18.13
C HIS A 42 -12.49 0.81 17.25
N PRO A 43 -13.27 -0.13 17.80
CA PRO A 43 -14.11 -1.03 16.98
C PRO A 43 -15.24 -0.30 16.24
N ASP A 44 -15.60 0.91 16.66
CA ASP A 44 -16.67 1.72 16.08
C ASP A 44 -16.19 2.76 15.06
N HIS A 45 -14.90 2.76 14.72
CA HIS A 45 -14.34 3.71 13.77
C HIS A 45 -14.20 3.10 12.37
N ILE A 46 -14.25 3.95 11.35
CA ILE A 46 -13.70 3.64 10.04
C ILE A 46 -12.20 3.74 10.17
N ILE A 47 -11.50 2.63 10.02
CA ILE A 47 -10.05 2.57 10.21
C ILE A 47 -9.36 2.57 8.85
N VAL A 48 -8.46 3.53 8.68
CA VAL A 48 -7.57 3.65 7.53
C VAL A 48 -6.14 3.44 7.99
N SER A 49 -5.55 2.32 7.59
CA SER A 49 -4.13 2.04 7.81
C SER A 49 -3.33 2.51 6.61
N ALA A 50 -2.12 3.02 6.84
CA ALA A 50 -1.23 3.43 5.77
C ALA A 50 0.23 3.08 6.08
N HIS A 51 0.92 2.59 5.07
CA HIS A 51 2.33 2.29 5.07
C HIS A 51 2.89 2.48 3.65
N HIS A 52 4.18 2.75 3.50
CA HIS A 52 4.78 2.89 2.18
C HIS A 52 4.55 1.64 1.31
N TYR A 53 4.68 0.46 1.89
CA TYR A 53 4.44 -0.81 1.19
C TYR A 53 3.03 -1.35 1.42
N MET A 54 2.54 -2.05 0.39
CA MET A 54 1.34 -2.87 0.50
C MET A 54 1.64 -4.16 1.28
N LEU A 55 0.62 -4.83 1.77
CA LEU A 55 0.76 -6.21 2.25
C LEU A 55 0.97 -7.16 1.07
N LYS A 56 1.63 -8.28 1.33
CA LYS A 56 1.95 -9.30 0.33
C LYS A 56 0.70 -9.78 -0.40
N ASN A 57 0.79 -9.90 -1.71
CA ASN A 57 -0.27 -10.41 -2.59
C ASN A 57 -1.59 -9.60 -2.55
N THR A 58 -1.58 -8.36 -2.13
CA THR A 58 -2.80 -7.55 -2.07
C THR A 58 -3.11 -6.84 -3.38
N THR A 59 -2.25 -5.97 -3.87
CA THR A 59 -2.45 -5.19 -5.09
C THR A 59 -1.41 -5.52 -6.16
N VAL A 60 -1.51 -4.89 -7.31
CA VAL A 60 -0.56 -5.03 -8.40
C VAL A 60 0.90 -4.95 -7.92
N ALA A 61 1.73 -5.86 -8.38
CA ALA A 61 3.17 -5.95 -8.09
C ALA A 61 3.54 -6.06 -6.59
N SER A 62 2.63 -6.48 -5.72
CA SER A 62 2.89 -6.68 -4.28
C SER A 62 3.21 -8.14 -3.91
N GLY A 63 3.34 -9.04 -4.86
CA GLY A 63 3.76 -10.43 -4.61
C GLY A 63 5.26 -10.66 -4.79
N ASP A 64 5.66 -11.90 -4.64
CA ASP A 64 7.03 -12.32 -4.90
C ASP A 64 7.32 -12.17 -6.40
N TRP A 65 8.34 -11.37 -6.73
CA TRP A 65 8.79 -11.18 -8.13
C TRP A 65 7.73 -10.66 -9.12
N GLU A 66 6.70 -10.03 -8.66
CA GLU A 66 5.67 -9.46 -9.54
C GLU A 66 6.07 -8.15 -10.20
N GLY A 67 7.17 -7.55 -9.79
CA GLY A 67 7.74 -6.42 -10.49
C GLY A 67 8.18 -6.84 -11.89
N VAL A 68 7.77 -6.11 -12.91
CA VAL A 68 8.12 -6.37 -14.30
C VAL A 68 8.85 -5.19 -14.91
N LYS A 69 9.79 -5.49 -15.80
CA LYS A 69 10.56 -4.52 -16.56
C LYS A 69 10.61 -4.98 -18.02
N ARG A 70 10.51 -4.04 -18.95
CA ARG A 70 10.84 -4.33 -20.34
C ARG A 70 12.34 -4.41 -20.51
N ASP A 71 12.82 -5.45 -21.20
CA ASP A 71 14.18 -5.53 -21.66
C ASP A 71 14.43 -4.67 -22.91
N ALA A 72 15.67 -4.68 -23.42
CA ALA A 72 16.04 -3.92 -24.61
C ALA A 72 15.26 -4.32 -25.87
N ASP A 73 14.76 -5.54 -25.93
CA ASP A 73 13.97 -6.09 -27.04
C ASP A 73 12.47 -5.85 -26.84
N GLY A 74 12.07 -5.19 -25.76
CA GLY A 74 10.69 -4.86 -25.46
C GLY A 74 9.87 -5.97 -24.82
N TYR A 75 10.49 -7.11 -24.44
CA TYR A 75 9.82 -8.19 -23.74
C TYR A 75 9.74 -7.93 -22.24
N TRP A 76 8.63 -8.31 -21.64
CA TRP A 76 8.44 -8.22 -20.20
C TRP A 76 9.28 -9.26 -19.47
N GLN A 77 10.16 -8.77 -18.60
CA GLN A 77 10.97 -9.61 -17.71
C GLN A 77 10.48 -9.45 -16.29
N SER A 78 10.33 -10.56 -15.58
CA SER A 78 10.17 -10.52 -14.13
C SER A 78 11.45 -9.97 -13.51
N HIS A 79 11.40 -8.73 -13.06
CA HIS A 79 12.57 -8.05 -12.54
C HIS A 79 12.19 -7.14 -11.40
N TYR A 80 12.29 -7.63 -10.20
CA TYR A 80 12.24 -6.76 -9.06
C TYR A 80 13.64 -6.58 -8.48
N HIS A 81 14.21 -5.40 -8.70
CA HIS A 81 15.49 -4.89 -8.23
C HIS A 81 16.75 -5.72 -8.52
N GLY A 82 16.70 -6.84 -9.19
CA GLY A 82 17.84 -7.67 -9.56
C GLY A 82 18.74 -8.09 -8.40
N TYR A 83 18.28 -8.00 -7.18
CA TYR A 83 19.07 -7.98 -5.99
C TYR A 83 18.47 -8.88 -4.90
N LYS A 84 19.26 -9.81 -4.40
CA LYS A 84 18.89 -10.72 -3.32
C LYS A 84 19.86 -10.53 -2.15
N PRO A 85 19.66 -9.55 -1.27
CA PRO A 85 20.47 -9.48 -0.07
C PRO A 85 20.24 -10.75 0.76
N GLN A 86 21.30 -11.21 1.38
CA GLN A 86 21.23 -12.36 2.26
C GLN A 86 20.27 -12.08 3.41
N GLY A 87 19.29 -12.96 3.62
CA GLY A 87 18.27 -12.80 4.66
C GLY A 87 17.08 -11.92 4.29
N ALA A 88 17.10 -11.25 3.13
CA ALA A 88 15.93 -10.51 2.67
C ALA A 88 14.93 -11.42 1.96
N PRO A 89 13.62 -11.08 2.00
CA PRO A 89 12.64 -11.70 1.13
C PRO A 89 13.03 -11.48 -0.34
N ILE A 90 13.01 -12.56 -1.11
CA ILE A 90 13.41 -12.52 -2.52
C ILE A 90 12.40 -11.70 -3.31
N GLY A 91 12.83 -10.61 -3.92
CA GLY A 91 11.99 -9.77 -4.78
C GLY A 91 10.83 -9.08 -4.05
N ALA A 92 10.97 -8.84 -2.75
CA ALA A 92 9.93 -8.23 -1.96
C ALA A 92 9.61 -6.80 -2.41
N SER A 93 8.35 -6.56 -2.76
CA SER A 93 7.73 -5.24 -2.91
C SER A 93 6.56 -5.08 -1.95
N TYR A 94 6.57 -5.82 -0.88
CA TYR A 94 5.55 -5.83 0.15
C TYR A 94 6.17 -5.61 1.53
N LEU A 95 5.32 -5.27 2.48
CA LEU A 95 5.70 -5.08 3.86
C LEU A 95 6.21 -6.39 4.48
N TYR A 96 7.28 -6.30 5.26
CA TYR A 96 7.86 -7.39 6.05
C TYR A 96 8.39 -6.88 7.38
N PHE A 97 8.74 -7.78 8.27
CA PHE A 97 9.25 -7.44 9.61
C PHE A 97 10.77 -7.52 9.65
N VAL A 98 11.41 -6.52 10.22
CA VAL A 98 12.88 -6.53 10.41
C VAL A 98 13.32 -7.48 11.51
N ASP A 99 12.46 -7.74 12.49
CA ASP A 99 12.79 -8.47 13.72
C ASP A 99 12.21 -9.87 13.80
N SER A 100 11.32 -10.28 12.90
CA SER A 100 10.62 -11.55 13.07
C SER A 100 10.24 -12.28 11.79
N GLN A 101 9.55 -11.65 10.86
CA GLN A 101 8.93 -12.34 9.73
C GLN A 101 9.40 -11.80 8.39
N PRO A 102 9.60 -12.66 7.38
CA PRO A 102 10.08 -12.26 6.06
C PRO A 102 8.99 -11.61 5.19
N ASP A 103 7.75 -11.59 5.62
CA ASP A 103 6.61 -11.02 4.89
C ASP A 103 5.53 -10.48 5.84
N SER A 104 4.41 -10.07 5.27
CA SER A 104 3.30 -9.45 5.99
C SER A 104 2.29 -10.43 6.60
N GLY A 105 2.65 -11.70 6.76
CA GLY A 105 1.72 -12.76 7.18
C GLY A 105 0.99 -12.52 8.49
N ALA A 106 1.61 -11.81 9.45
CA ALA A 106 0.94 -11.47 10.72
C ALA A 106 -0.27 -10.54 10.51
N PHE A 107 -0.15 -9.55 9.63
CA PHE A 107 -1.28 -8.67 9.28
C PHE A 107 -2.38 -9.43 8.54
N GLU A 108 -2.00 -10.30 7.60
CA GLU A 108 -2.92 -11.14 6.83
C GLU A 108 -3.75 -12.02 7.76
N GLN A 109 -3.09 -12.79 8.65
CA GLN A 109 -3.75 -13.66 9.62
C GLN A 109 -4.69 -12.89 10.55
N TYR A 110 -4.28 -11.69 10.98
CA TYR A 110 -5.13 -10.85 11.80
C TYR A 110 -6.39 -10.43 11.05
N LEU A 111 -6.25 -9.90 9.83
CA LEU A 111 -7.37 -9.43 9.02
C LEU A 111 -8.35 -10.56 8.61
N GLU A 112 -7.84 -11.77 8.34
CA GLU A 112 -8.66 -12.94 8.07
C GLU A 112 -9.48 -13.37 9.29
N SER A 113 -8.88 -13.32 10.47
CA SER A 113 -9.53 -13.72 11.72
C SER A 113 -10.44 -12.64 12.32
N HIS A 114 -10.30 -11.37 11.87
CA HIS A 114 -11.08 -10.23 12.35
C HIS A 114 -11.72 -9.47 11.17
N PRO A 115 -12.71 -10.07 10.48
CA PRO A 115 -13.38 -9.44 9.34
C PRO A 115 -13.96 -8.07 9.70
N GLY A 116 -13.72 -7.07 8.85
CA GLY A 116 -14.21 -5.71 9.05
C GLY A 116 -13.47 -4.90 10.14
N SER A 117 -12.34 -5.40 10.62
CA SER A 117 -11.52 -4.70 11.62
C SER A 117 -10.88 -3.42 11.10
N ILE A 118 -10.56 -3.35 9.81
CA ILE A 118 -10.16 -2.12 9.13
C ILE A 118 -10.91 -1.99 7.80
N ASP A 119 -11.14 -0.77 7.36
CA ASP A 119 -11.80 -0.49 6.08
C ASP A 119 -10.80 -0.37 4.94
N LEU A 120 -9.73 0.41 5.12
CA LEU A 120 -8.79 0.74 4.07
C LEU A 120 -7.35 0.48 4.50
N TRP A 121 -6.56 -0.03 3.55
CA TRP A 121 -5.09 -0.04 3.61
C TRP A 121 -4.54 0.76 2.43
N LEU A 122 -3.81 1.84 2.72
CA LEU A 122 -3.18 2.69 1.73
C LEU A 122 -1.69 2.37 1.64
N GLY A 123 -1.18 2.26 0.43
CA GLY A 123 0.25 2.07 0.20
C GLY A 123 0.67 2.51 -1.19
N GLY A 124 1.93 2.29 -1.52
CA GLY A 124 2.51 2.70 -2.79
C GLY A 124 3.66 1.78 -3.20
N HIS A 125 4.86 2.34 -3.36
CA HIS A 125 6.11 1.67 -3.70
C HIS A 125 6.16 1.10 -5.12
N THR A 126 5.14 0.39 -5.56
CA THR A 126 5.08 -0.20 -6.90
C THR A 126 4.66 0.85 -7.91
N HIS A 127 5.62 1.40 -8.64
CA HIS A 127 5.44 2.53 -9.56
C HIS A 127 4.73 2.12 -10.86
N THR A 128 3.63 1.46 -10.77
CA THR A 128 2.90 0.89 -11.90
C THR A 128 1.87 1.85 -12.47
N HIS A 129 1.49 1.65 -13.74
CA HIS A 129 0.39 2.39 -14.36
C HIS A 129 -0.96 1.96 -13.72
N PRO A 130 -1.97 2.85 -13.61
CA PRO A 130 -3.24 2.51 -12.96
C PRO A 130 -4.04 1.39 -13.65
N ASP A 131 -3.70 1.04 -14.88
CA ASP A 131 -4.28 -0.10 -15.62
C ASP A 131 -3.50 -1.40 -15.49
N ASP A 132 -2.34 -1.38 -14.83
CA ASP A 132 -1.53 -2.58 -14.67
C ASP A 132 -2.22 -3.62 -13.80
N THR A 133 -2.07 -4.89 -14.19
CA THR A 133 -2.70 -6.03 -13.52
C THR A 133 -1.71 -7.17 -13.28
N HIS A 134 -0.45 -6.85 -13.02
CA HIS A 134 0.58 -7.85 -12.76
C HIS A 134 0.25 -8.73 -11.56
N GLY A 135 0.47 -10.03 -11.71
CA GLY A 135 0.07 -11.00 -10.72
C GLY A 135 -1.45 -11.19 -10.63
N GLY A 136 -2.22 -10.74 -11.63
CA GLY A 136 -3.68 -10.83 -11.65
C GLY A 136 -4.40 -9.91 -10.68
N LYS A 137 -3.71 -8.85 -10.21
CA LYS A 137 -4.24 -7.90 -9.24
C LYS A 137 -4.20 -6.48 -9.80
N SER A 138 -5.17 -5.66 -9.46
CA SER A 138 -5.25 -4.26 -9.81
C SER A 138 -4.67 -3.34 -8.71
N HIS A 139 -4.76 -2.04 -8.90
CA HIS A 139 -4.37 -1.05 -7.89
C HIS A 139 -5.34 -0.94 -6.70
N VAL A 140 -6.56 -1.47 -6.85
CA VAL A 140 -7.56 -1.48 -5.79
C VAL A 140 -8.14 -2.87 -5.69
N GLU A 141 -7.91 -3.54 -4.57
CA GLU A 141 -8.35 -4.90 -4.32
C GLU A 141 -9.04 -5.00 -2.97
N THR A 142 -9.96 -5.96 -2.83
CA THR A 142 -10.62 -6.25 -1.56
C THR A 142 -10.26 -7.67 -1.12
N LYS A 143 -9.74 -7.79 0.09
CA LYS A 143 -9.30 -9.08 0.64
C LYS A 143 -9.62 -9.17 2.14
N TRP A 144 -9.42 -10.35 2.68
CA TRP A 144 -9.38 -10.65 4.11
C TRP A 144 -10.42 -9.89 4.94
N GLY A 145 -11.66 -10.38 4.85
CA GLY A 145 -12.74 -9.82 5.67
C GLY A 145 -13.29 -8.48 5.21
N GLY A 146 -13.02 -8.08 3.96
CA GLY A 146 -13.58 -6.88 3.37
C GLY A 146 -12.67 -5.66 3.38
N THR A 147 -11.41 -5.81 3.82
CA THR A 147 -10.41 -4.73 3.76
C THR A 147 -10.10 -4.35 2.31
N HIS A 148 -10.18 -3.06 2.01
CA HIS A 148 -9.84 -2.50 0.71
C HIS A 148 -8.39 -2.02 0.68
N PHE A 149 -7.59 -2.60 -0.18
CA PHE A 149 -6.20 -2.24 -0.40
C PHE A 149 -6.11 -1.28 -1.59
N ILE A 150 -5.56 -0.09 -1.36
CA ILE A 150 -5.46 0.97 -2.38
C ILE A 150 -3.99 1.32 -2.58
N ASN A 151 -3.45 0.96 -3.74
CA ASN A 151 -2.10 1.31 -4.13
C ASN A 151 -2.11 2.69 -4.82
N ALA A 152 -1.49 3.68 -4.19
CA ALA A 152 -1.36 5.02 -4.74
C ALA A 152 -0.25 5.12 -5.80
N ALA A 153 0.60 4.10 -5.90
CA ALA A 153 1.79 4.02 -6.73
C ALA A 153 2.82 5.12 -6.41
N CYS A 154 2.99 6.16 -7.23
CA CYS A 154 4.02 7.17 -7.00
C CYS A 154 3.62 8.57 -7.44
N LEU A 155 4.27 9.58 -6.83
CA LEU A 155 4.20 10.98 -7.24
C LEU A 155 5.42 11.43 -8.06
N SER A 156 6.36 10.53 -8.35
CA SER A 156 7.62 10.85 -9.04
C SER A 156 7.83 10.00 -10.28
N ARG A 157 8.71 10.46 -11.16
CA ARG A 157 9.18 9.72 -12.34
C ARG A 157 10.45 8.90 -12.06
N TYR A 158 10.79 8.73 -10.81
CA TYR A 158 11.90 7.89 -10.43
C TYR A 158 11.66 6.45 -10.90
N HIS A 159 12.63 5.83 -11.52
CA HIS A 159 12.61 4.51 -12.16
C HIS A 159 12.06 4.40 -13.59
N GLY A 160 11.79 5.49 -14.28
CA GLY A 160 11.55 5.42 -15.71
C GLY A 160 10.45 6.33 -16.24
N PRO A 161 10.40 6.53 -17.55
CA PRO A 161 9.41 7.40 -18.19
C PRO A 161 7.98 6.83 -18.12
N GLU A 162 7.81 5.52 -17.93
CA GLU A 162 6.49 4.90 -17.78
C GLU A 162 5.87 5.16 -16.40
N ASN A 163 6.63 5.66 -15.46
CA ASN A 163 6.14 5.97 -14.11
C ASN A 163 5.40 7.29 -14.10
N VAL A 164 4.09 7.20 -14.30
CA VAL A 164 3.23 8.37 -14.34
C VAL A 164 2.96 8.87 -12.92
N PRO A 165 3.39 10.10 -12.58
CA PRO A 165 3.02 10.71 -11.30
C PRO A 165 1.51 10.79 -11.15
N LYS A 166 1.00 10.23 -10.06
CA LYS A 166 -0.44 10.19 -9.78
C LYS A 166 -0.73 10.26 -8.30
N SER A 167 -1.93 10.69 -7.97
CA SER A 167 -2.47 10.67 -6.62
C SER A 167 -3.87 10.04 -6.57
N ARG A 168 -4.29 9.69 -5.36
CA ARG A 168 -5.65 9.22 -5.10
C ARG A 168 -6.40 10.24 -4.26
N LEU A 169 -7.64 10.54 -4.67
CA LEU A 169 -8.59 11.28 -3.87
C LEU A 169 -9.64 10.31 -3.32
N LEU A 170 -9.78 10.30 -2.00
CA LEU A 170 -10.81 9.55 -1.29
C LEU A 170 -11.87 10.51 -0.80
N THR A 171 -13.11 10.30 -1.24
CA THR A 171 -14.25 11.13 -0.85
C THR A 171 -15.19 10.33 0.03
N PHE A 172 -15.30 10.74 1.27
CA PHE A 172 -16.28 10.25 2.25
C PHE A 172 -17.45 11.21 2.31
N VAL A 173 -18.66 10.69 2.36
CA VAL A 173 -19.88 11.50 2.47
C VAL A 173 -20.60 11.17 3.78
N GLU A 174 -20.94 12.18 4.54
CA GLU A 174 -21.65 12.03 5.83
C GLU A 174 -22.88 11.15 5.67
N GLY A 175 -22.99 10.13 6.50
CA GLY A 175 -24.09 9.15 6.48
C GLY A 175 -23.98 8.07 5.40
N SER A 176 -23.04 8.15 4.47
CA SER A 176 -22.79 7.11 3.46
C SER A 176 -21.87 6.03 4.01
N ASP A 177 -22.13 4.80 3.66
CA ASP A 177 -21.28 3.65 3.93
C ASP A 177 -20.41 3.27 2.72
N THR A 178 -20.12 4.25 1.88
CA THR A 178 -19.21 4.09 0.74
C THR A 178 -18.15 5.19 0.71
N VAL A 179 -16.99 4.86 0.16
CA VAL A 179 -15.94 5.81 -0.19
C VAL A 179 -15.70 5.77 -1.70
N ARG A 180 -15.65 6.93 -2.32
CA ARG A 180 -15.24 7.09 -3.71
C ARG A 180 -13.74 7.28 -3.77
N VAL A 181 -13.06 6.48 -4.60
CA VAL A 181 -11.62 6.51 -4.82
C VAL A 181 -11.36 6.93 -6.25
N GLN A 182 -10.76 8.10 -6.43
CA GLN A 182 -10.43 8.64 -7.75
C GLN A 182 -8.93 8.66 -7.97
N CYS A 183 -8.50 8.66 -9.23
CA CYS A 183 -7.10 8.77 -9.63
C CYS A 183 -6.89 10.04 -10.44
N TYR A 184 -5.90 10.83 -10.06
CA TYR A 184 -5.49 12.02 -10.81
C TYR A 184 -4.08 11.80 -11.36
N MET A 185 -3.91 11.98 -12.67
CA MET A 185 -2.64 11.89 -13.39
C MET A 185 -2.01 13.28 -13.47
N HIS A 186 -0.79 13.43 -12.99
CA HIS A 186 -0.11 14.73 -12.87
C HIS A 186 0.78 15.10 -14.05
N SER A 187 0.82 14.28 -15.08
CA SER A 187 1.69 14.51 -16.23
C SER A 187 0.92 14.44 -17.53
N ASP A 188 1.16 15.41 -18.41
CA ASP A 188 0.65 15.49 -19.78
C ASP A 188 1.45 14.68 -20.79
N GLU A 189 2.61 14.16 -20.41
CA GLU A 189 3.37 13.22 -21.24
C GLU A 189 2.65 11.88 -21.44
N PHE A 190 1.75 11.57 -20.52
CA PHE A 190 0.90 10.38 -20.58
C PHE A 190 -0.55 10.85 -20.63
N LEU A 191 -1.14 10.81 -21.79
CA LEU A 191 -2.55 11.17 -21.96
C LEU A 191 -3.48 10.12 -21.36
N PRO A 192 -4.55 10.58 -20.71
CA PRO A 192 -4.86 11.98 -20.44
C PRO A 192 -4.29 12.46 -19.08
N GLN A 193 -3.74 13.69 -19.03
CA GLN A 193 -3.56 14.39 -17.77
C GLN A 193 -4.92 14.69 -17.16
N GLY A 194 -5.01 14.62 -15.84
CA GLY A 194 -6.25 14.91 -15.12
C GLY A 194 -6.88 13.67 -14.50
N TRP A 195 -8.18 13.71 -14.30
CA TRP A 195 -8.92 12.59 -13.73
C TRP A 195 -8.91 11.39 -14.66
N TYR A 196 -8.56 10.24 -14.10
CA TYR A 196 -8.48 8.97 -14.83
C TYR A 196 -9.62 8.05 -14.42
N ASP A 197 -10.76 8.20 -15.08
CA ASP A 197 -12.03 7.55 -14.70
C ASP A 197 -11.97 6.01 -14.69
N ARG A 198 -11.12 5.41 -15.55
CA ARG A 198 -10.93 3.96 -15.60
C ARG A 198 -10.42 3.37 -14.26
N ALA A 199 -9.70 4.16 -13.48
CA ALA A 199 -9.18 3.77 -12.18
C ALA A 199 -10.06 4.24 -11.00
N GLU A 200 -11.25 4.78 -11.28
CA GLU A 200 -12.21 5.14 -10.25
C GLU A 200 -12.90 3.91 -9.66
N ARG A 201 -13.11 3.91 -8.35
CA ARG A 201 -13.82 2.85 -7.62
C ARG A 201 -14.74 3.48 -6.57
N THR A 202 -15.87 2.80 -6.30
CA THR A 202 -16.69 3.03 -5.12
C THR A 202 -16.60 1.78 -4.25
N LEU A 203 -16.16 1.95 -3.02
CA LEU A 203 -15.88 0.86 -2.09
C LEU A 203 -16.84 0.93 -0.91
N LYS A 204 -17.30 -0.23 -0.45
CA LYS A 204 -18.21 -0.35 0.67
C LYS A 204 -17.43 -0.31 1.98
N LEU A 205 -17.80 0.59 2.88
CA LEU A 205 -17.23 0.66 4.23
C LEU A 205 -17.98 -0.28 5.17
N THR A 206 -17.36 -0.64 6.27
CA THR A 206 -17.98 -1.47 7.33
C THR A 206 -19.15 -0.77 8.00
N ARG A 207 -19.17 0.57 7.95
CA ARG A 207 -20.21 1.42 8.56
C ARG A 207 -20.33 2.75 7.83
N PRO A 208 -21.46 3.48 8.03
CA PRO A 208 -21.60 4.84 7.52
C PRO A 208 -20.54 5.78 8.10
N PHE A 209 -19.95 6.60 7.24
CA PHE A 209 -19.05 7.66 7.67
C PHE A 209 -19.81 8.68 8.53
N ARG A 210 -19.26 8.99 9.68
CA ARG A 210 -19.74 10.01 10.60
C ARG A 210 -18.57 10.91 10.99
N GLN A 211 -18.69 12.18 10.74
CA GLN A 211 -17.75 13.14 11.28
C GLN A 211 -17.99 13.28 12.79
N SER A 212 -16.97 13.02 13.59
CA SER A 212 -17.10 13.25 15.03
C SER A 212 -17.30 14.75 15.28
N ASN A 213 -18.32 15.09 16.08
CA ASN A 213 -18.55 16.48 16.54
C ASN A 213 -17.52 16.92 17.59
N SER A 214 -16.37 16.30 17.68
CA SER A 214 -15.29 16.78 18.53
C SER A 214 -14.81 18.12 17.96
N GLU A 215 -14.93 19.15 18.75
CA GLU A 215 -14.36 20.48 18.52
C GLU A 215 -12.99 20.35 17.87
N SER A 216 -12.80 21.06 16.79
CA SER A 216 -11.66 21.09 15.92
C SER A 216 -10.34 20.66 16.60
N MET A 217 -9.87 19.47 16.33
CA MET A 217 -8.50 19.11 16.63
C MET A 217 -7.61 19.86 15.64
N VAL A 218 -7.17 21.05 16.04
CA VAL A 218 -6.16 21.80 15.30
C VAL A 218 -4.88 20.99 15.41
N LEU A 219 -4.55 20.28 14.35
CA LEU A 219 -3.21 19.71 14.17
C LEU A 219 -2.24 20.91 14.16
N ARG A 220 -1.59 21.15 15.27
CA ARG A 220 -0.41 22.03 15.31
C ARG A 220 0.77 21.22 14.82
N CYS A 221 1.21 21.52 13.60
CA CYS A 221 2.51 21.07 13.08
C CYS A 221 3.65 21.68 13.88
#